data_d2d3a38f93e0f8ec435bab6ab1075b16
#
_entry.id   d2d3a38f93e0f8ec435bab6ab1075b16
#
_cell.length_a   1.000
_cell.length_b   1.000
_cell.length_c   1.000
_cell.angle_alpha   90.00
_cell.angle_beta   90.00
_cell.angle_gamma   90.00
#
_symmetry.space_group_name_H-M   'P 1'
#
loop_
_entity.id
_entity.type
_entity.pdbx_description
1 polymer ?
#
loop_
_entity_poly.entity_id
_entity_poly.type
_entity_poly.pdbx_seq_one_letter_code
_entity_poly.pdbx_strand_id
1 'polypeptide(L)'
;MRTARTVARSLVFLVVAAIAVAAGWFLFVEFPATVADLLGVVLLVVVGLVGVRVAGNAARSVVPGYNVAEVAVEGPISRDRGGGLGRTPVGASADDVVEQIERADADRAADALLLKLNTPGGEIVPSQDIRLAAERFDGPTLAYATDVCASGGYEIASGCDELWAREGSIVGSIGVIGSRVTVADLADRLGVEYEQLTAGEYKDAGAPLKELDEDERAYLQGIVDDYYDQFVEGVVEGRDIDAETVRDTEARVYLGDEALELGLVDELGTREDVVDALETELGTEVAVEEFAPSRGLAGRLQGGTQRVAYALGAGVAGTLTDDETPLRRW
;
A
#
# COMPACT_ATOMS: atom_id res chain seq x y z
N MET A 1 -21.51 -18.06 -11.57
CA MET A 1 -21.68 -17.25 -10.36
C MET A 1 -21.67 -15.73 -10.63
N ARG A 2 -20.83 -15.19 -11.53
CA ARG A 2 -20.82 -13.74 -11.91
C ARG A 2 -22.20 -13.20 -12.27
N THR A 3 -22.99 -13.90 -13.06
CA THR A 3 -24.34 -13.45 -13.48
C THR A 3 -25.33 -13.30 -12.32
N ALA A 4 -25.31 -14.21 -11.33
CA ALA A 4 -26.20 -14.13 -10.17
C ALA A 4 -25.83 -12.96 -9.23
N ARG A 5 -24.53 -12.74 -8.99
CA ARG A 5 -24.03 -11.60 -8.21
C ARG A 5 -24.32 -10.26 -8.89
N THR A 6 -24.16 -10.19 -10.21
CA THR A 6 -24.50 -8.98 -11.00
C THR A 6 -25.98 -8.67 -10.92
N VAL A 7 -26.84 -9.68 -11.06
CA VAL A 7 -28.31 -9.51 -10.96
C VAL A 7 -28.70 -9.04 -9.55
N ALA A 8 -28.16 -9.66 -8.49
CA ALA A 8 -28.44 -9.26 -7.11
C ALA A 8 -28.01 -7.81 -6.83
N ARG A 9 -26.79 -7.42 -7.27
CA ARG A 9 -26.31 -6.02 -7.20
C ARG A 9 -27.24 -5.04 -7.90
N SER A 10 -27.64 -5.36 -9.13
CA SER A 10 -28.53 -4.52 -9.92
C SER A 10 -29.89 -4.37 -9.24
N LEU A 11 -30.38 -5.42 -8.59
CA LEU A 11 -31.65 -5.40 -7.91
C LEU A 11 -31.61 -4.53 -6.63
N VAL A 12 -30.58 -4.65 -5.81
CA VAL A 12 -30.36 -3.77 -4.64
C VAL A 12 -30.22 -2.32 -5.08
N PHE A 13 -29.41 -2.07 -6.13
CA PHE A 13 -29.25 -0.73 -6.69
C PHE A 13 -30.58 -0.12 -7.14
N LEU A 14 -31.39 -0.87 -7.89
CA LEU A 14 -32.69 -0.41 -8.39
C LEU A 14 -33.67 -0.09 -7.24
N VAL A 15 -33.72 -0.93 -6.21
CA VAL A 15 -34.61 -0.72 -5.05
C VAL A 15 -34.21 0.56 -4.30
N VAL A 16 -32.93 0.75 -4.00
CA VAL A 16 -32.47 1.94 -3.27
C VAL A 16 -32.62 3.20 -4.12
N ALA A 17 -32.32 3.12 -5.41
CA ALA A 17 -32.53 4.22 -6.36
C ALA A 17 -34.03 4.61 -6.48
N ALA A 18 -34.91 3.62 -6.56
CA ALA A 18 -36.37 3.87 -6.61
C ALA A 18 -36.89 4.55 -5.33
N ILE A 19 -36.41 4.13 -4.15
CA ILE A 19 -36.75 4.76 -2.87
C ILE A 19 -36.25 6.21 -2.84
N ALA A 20 -35.01 6.47 -3.29
CA ALA A 20 -34.43 7.81 -3.31
C ALA A 20 -35.19 8.74 -4.28
N VAL A 21 -35.56 8.24 -5.47
CA VAL A 21 -36.36 8.99 -6.46
C VAL A 21 -37.76 9.29 -5.92
N ALA A 22 -38.43 8.30 -5.32
CA ALA A 22 -39.77 8.50 -4.73
C ALA A 22 -39.75 9.50 -3.56
N ALA A 23 -38.75 9.42 -2.69
CA ALA A 23 -38.57 10.38 -1.59
C ALA A 23 -38.26 11.79 -2.13
N GLY A 24 -37.40 11.90 -3.14
CA GLY A 24 -37.10 13.16 -3.79
C GLY A 24 -38.32 13.78 -4.47
N TRP A 25 -39.10 12.99 -5.21
CA TRP A 25 -40.36 13.43 -5.83
C TRP A 25 -41.35 13.96 -4.79
N PHE A 26 -41.60 13.20 -3.72
CA PHE A 26 -42.49 13.59 -2.67
C PHE A 26 -42.08 14.89 -1.95
N LEU A 27 -40.77 15.03 -1.65
CA LEU A 27 -40.26 16.21 -0.93
C LEU A 27 -40.14 17.46 -1.79
N PHE A 28 -39.92 17.37 -3.12
CA PHE A 28 -39.53 18.51 -3.94
C PHE A 28 -40.48 18.82 -5.11
N VAL A 29 -41.38 17.93 -5.48
CA VAL A 29 -42.33 18.15 -6.58
C VAL A 29 -43.76 18.40 -6.06
N GLU A 30 -44.17 17.73 -5.00
CA GLU A 30 -45.55 17.83 -4.48
C GLU A 30 -45.79 19.00 -3.50
N PHE A 31 -44.69 19.60 -3.02
CA PHE A 31 -44.76 20.67 -1.98
C PHE A 31 -44.50 22.11 -2.43
N PRO A 32 -44.08 22.48 -3.65
CA PRO A 32 -43.66 23.87 -3.91
C PRO A 32 -44.65 24.71 -4.69
N ALA A 33 -44.68 25.97 -4.35
CA ALA A 33 -45.29 27.04 -5.16
C ALA A 33 -44.50 28.33 -5.02
N THR A 34 -43.31 28.46 -5.61
CA THR A 34 -42.64 29.75 -5.87
C THR A 34 -41.16 29.55 -6.27
N VAL A 35 -40.25 30.57 -6.19
CA VAL A 35 -38.79 30.54 -6.43
C VAL A 35 -38.07 29.34 -5.76
N ALA A 36 -38.72 28.70 -4.81
CA ALA A 36 -38.39 27.40 -4.22
C ALA A 36 -38.32 26.26 -5.26
N ASP A 37 -39.04 26.37 -6.40
CA ASP A 37 -39.13 25.29 -7.39
C ASP A 37 -37.80 25.04 -8.08
N LEU A 38 -37.06 26.10 -8.38
CA LEU A 38 -35.72 25.99 -8.97
C LEU A 38 -34.71 25.38 -7.96
N LEU A 39 -34.81 25.79 -6.70
CA LEU A 39 -34.02 25.23 -5.61
C LEU A 39 -34.40 23.77 -5.36
N GLY A 40 -35.69 23.44 -5.48
CA GLY A 40 -36.24 22.09 -5.37
C GLY A 40 -35.66 21.15 -6.45
N VAL A 41 -35.58 21.61 -7.70
CA VAL A 41 -34.97 20.83 -8.79
C VAL A 41 -33.47 20.56 -8.53
N VAL A 42 -32.74 21.59 -8.08
CA VAL A 42 -31.32 21.42 -7.72
C VAL A 42 -31.16 20.43 -6.56
N LEU A 43 -31.99 20.53 -5.52
CA LEU A 43 -31.98 19.60 -4.41
C LEU A 43 -32.40 18.18 -4.84
N LEU A 44 -33.39 18.04 -5.73
CA LEU A 44 -33.73 16.75 -6.32
C LEU A 44 -32.55 16.08 -7.03
N VAL A 45 -31.82 16.85 -7.83
CA VAL A 45 -30.59 16.34 -8.51
C VAL A 45 -29.53 15.94 -7.50
N VAL A 46 -29.29 16.75 -6.46
CA VAL A 46 -28.32 16.43 -5.40
C VAL A 46 -28.74 15.18 -4.63
N VAL A 47 -30.01 15.08 -4.21
CA VAL A 47 -30.54 13.90 -3.53
C VAL A 47 -30.49 12.68 -4.43
N GLY A 48 -30.79 12.82 -5.72
CA GLY A 48 -30.67 11.77 -6.72
C GLY A 48 -29.21 11.25 -6.83
N LEU A 49 -28.24 12.16 -6.95
CA LEU A 49 -26.82 11.82 -7.03
C LEU A 49 -26.33 11.17 -5.72
N VAL A 50 -26.74 11.69 -4.57
CA VAL A 50 -26.43 11.07 -3.27
C VAL A 50 -27.08 9.71 -3.15
N GLY A 51 -28.35 9.58 -3.56
CA GLY A 51 -29.09 8.31 -3.57
C GLY A 51 -28.42 7.25 -4.45
N VAL A 52 -28.01 7.61 -5.66
CA VAL A 52 -27.25 6.72 -6.56
C VAL A 52 -25.93 6.27 -5.92
N ARG A 53 -25.23 7.19 -5.26
CA ARG A 53 -23.97 6.89 -4.58
C ARG A 53 -24.20 5.96 -3.37
N VAL A 54 -25.23 6.23 -2.56
CA VAL A 54 -25.61 5.39 -1.41
C VAL A 54 -26.07 4.01 -1.88
N ALA A 55 -26.88 3.96 -2.94
CA ALA A 55 -27.33 2.71 -3.55
C ALA A 55 -26.15 1.88 -4.08
N GLY A 56 -25.21 2.53 -4.77
CA GLY A 56 -23.97 1.88 -5.26
C GLY A 56 -23.12 1.31 -4.12
N ASN A 57 -22.96 2.08 -3.04
CA ASN A 57 -22.21 1.61 -1.87
C ASN A 57 -22.93 0.46 -1.15
N ALA A 58 -24.26 0.59 -0.94
CA ALA A 58 -25.05 -0.47 -0.32
C ALA A 58 -25.05 -1.77 -1.16
N ALA A 59 -25.13 -1.64 -2.49
CA ALA A 59 -25.06 -2.81 -3.37
C ALA A 59 -23.69 -3.52 -3.30
N ARG A 60 -22.62 -2.75 -3.15
CA ARG A 60 -21.24 -3.31 -2.98
C ARG A 60 -21.06 -3.97 -1.62
N SER A 61 -21.61 -3.40 -0.54
CA SER A 61 -21.50 -3.97 0.80
C SER A 61 -22.36 -5.22 1.02
N VAL A 62 -23.51 -5.33 0.30
CA VAL A 62 -24.39 -6.50 0.41
C VAL A 62 -23.97 -7.64 -0.51
N VAL A 63 -23.40 -7.31 -1.69
CA VAL A 63 -22.92 -8.28 -2.66
C VAL A 63 -21.55 -7.82 -3.15
N PRO A 64 -20.48 -8.08 -2.40
CA PRO A 64 -19.13 -7.72 -2.79
C PRO A 64 -18.78 -8.40 -4.12
N GLY A 65 -18.05 -7.66 -4.96
CA GLY A 65 -17.67 -8.15 -6.29
C GLY A 65 -16.29 -8.75 -6.33
N TYR A 66 -15.68 -8.97 -5.18
CA TYR A 66 -14.36 -9.50 -4.99
C TYR A 66 -14.35 -10.56 -3.87
N ASN A 67 -13.31 -11.34 -3.84
CA ASN A 67 -13.01 -12.32 -2.80
C ASN A 67 -11.51 -12.35 -2.45
N VAL A 68 -10.69 -11.50 -3.07
CA VAL A 68 -9.29 -11.32 -2.73
C VAL A 68 -9.02 -9.84 -2.51
N ALA A 69 -8.41 -9.50 -1.38
CA ALA A 69 -7.91 -8.17 -1.06
C ALA A 69 -6.47 -8.03 -1.55
N GLU A 70 -6.19 -7.04 -2.40
CA GLU A 70 -4.82 -6.69 -2.79
C GLU A 70 -4.37 -5.47 -1.98
N VAL A 71 -3.24 -5.60 -1.28
CA VAL A 71 -2.57 -4.50 -0.57
C VAL A 71 -1.20 -4.29 -1.18
N ALA A 72 -0.90 -3.05 -1.59
CA ALA A 72 0.38 -2.71 -2.22
C ALA A 72 1.36 -2.09 -1.21
N VAL A 73 2.60 -2.59 -1.21
CA VAL A 73 3.74 -2.03 -0.48
C VAL A 73 4.77 -1.54 -1.51
N GLU A 74 4.80 -0.23 -1.74
CA GLU A 74 5.61 0.36 -2.80
C GLU A 74 6.59 1.41 -2.27
N GLY A 75 7.85 1.33 -2.69
CA GLY A 75 8.92 2.23 -2.28
C GLY A 75 9.46 1.96 -0.86
N PRO A 76 10.29 2.85 -0.29
CA PRO A 76 10.87 2.67 1.04
C PRO A 76 9.80 2.59 2.13
N ILE A 77 10.01 1.68 3.10
CA ILE A 77 9.11 1.46 4.23
C ILE A 77 9.54 2.33 5.41
N SER A 78 8.59 3.08 5.97
CA SER A 78 8.80 3.86 7.19
C SER A 78 7.52 3.95 8.02
N ARG A 79 7.63 4.38 9.28
CA ARG A 79 6.45 4.59 10.12
C ARG A 79 5.53 5.64 9.52
N ASP A 80 6.10 6.80 9.20
CA ASP A 80 5.39 7.96 8.70
C ASP A 80 5.65 8.19 7.21
N ARG A 81 4.66 8.63 6.48
CA ARG A 81 4.79 9.02 5.06
C ARG A 81 5.65 10.27 4.83
N GLY A 82 6.58 10.64 5.62
CA GLY A 82 7.56 11.70 5.35
C GLY A 82 7.08 12.94 4.57
N GLY A 83 5.77 13.27 4.64
CA GLY A 83 5.12 14.32 3.87
C GLY A 83 4.91 15.60 4.68
N GLY A 84 5.74 16.63 4.44
CA GLY A 84 5.38 18.00 4.83
C GLY A 84 4.34 18.61 3.89
N LEU A 85 3.68 19.69 4.31
CA LEU A 85 2.71 20.43 3.48
C LEU A 85 3.28 20.66 2.06
N GLY A 86 2.68 20.04 1.04
CA GLY A 86 3.02 20.21 -0.36
C GLY A 86 4.06 19.22 -0.93
N ARG A 87 4.50 18.20 -0.18
CA ARG A 87 5.33 17.11 -0.69
C ARG A 87 4.49 15.86 -0.93
N THR A 88 4.69 15.23 -2.07
CA THR A 88 4.14 13.90 -2.36
C THR A 88 4.77 12.91 -1.38
N PRO A 89 3.98 12.09 -0.67
CA PRO A 89 4.53 11.02 0.16
C PRO A 89 5.42 10.11 -0.68
N VAL A 90 6.61 9.79 -0.19
CA VAL A 90 7.54 8.88 -0.85
C VAL A 90 7.59 7.60 -0.02
N GLY A 91 7.17 6.48 -0.61
CA GLY A 91 7.23 5.17 0.03
C GLY A 91 5.95 4.73 0.74
N ALA A 92 6.02 3.54 1.34
CA ALA A 92 4.94 2.93 2.09
C ALA A 92 4.98 3.37 3.56
N SER A 93 3.85 3.85 4.06
CA SER A 93 3.63 4.03 5.50
C SER A 93 3.19 2.69 6.09
N ALA A 94 3.94 2.17 7.05
CA ALA A 94 3.61 0.88 7.66
C ALA A 94 2.24 0.92 8.35
N ASP A 95 1.92 1.98 9.08
CA ASP A 95 0.63 2.11 9.75
C ASP A 95 -0.55 2.08 8.76
N ASP A 96 -0.39 2.72 7.59
CA ASP A 96 -1.41 2.65 6.54
C ASP A 96 -1.54 1.25 5.92
N VAL A 97 -0.42 0.54 5.73
CA VAL A 97 -0.43 -0.83 5.18
C VAL A 97 -1.06 -1.79 6.17
N VAL A 98 -0.69 -1.71 7.44
CA VAL A 98 -1.29 -2.51 8.53
C VAL A 98 -2.81 -2.24 8.60
N GLU A 99 -3.25 -0.96 8.60
CA GLU A 99 -4.69 -0.63 8.56
C GLU A 99 -5.40 -1.25 7.36
N GLN A 100 -4.75 -1.32 6.19
CA GLN A 100 -5.33 -1.93 4.99
C GLN A 100 -5.48 -3.44 5.14
N ILE A 101 -4.47 -4.14 5.68
CA ILE A 101 -4.52 -5.58 5.95
C ILE A 101 -5.59 -5.89 6.99
N GLU A 102 -5.63 -5.17 8.11
CA GLU A 102 -6.65 -5.35 9.15
C GLU A 102 -8.08 -5.08 8.64
N ARG A 103 -8.23 -4.11 7.75
CA ARG A 103 -9.53 -3.85 7.09
C ARG A 103 -9.91 -4.95 6.12
N ALA A 104 -8.95 -5.56 5.44
CA ALA A 104 -9.18 -6.71 4.57
C ALA A 104 -9.59 -7.93 5.39
N ASP A 105 -8.91 -8.19 6.50
CA ASP A 105 -9.21 -9.27 7.43
C ASP A 105 -10.62 -9.13 8.06
N ALA A 106 -11.01 -7.92 8.42
CA ALA A 106 -12.34 -7.63 8.94
C ALA A 106 -13.46 -7.69 7.87
N ASP A 107 -13.13 -7.71 6.57
CA ASP A 107 -14.08 -7.74 5.48
C ASP A 107 -14.42 -9.19 5.08
N ARG A 108 -15.62 -9.62 5.44
CA ARG A 108 -16.14 -10.96 5.11
C ARG A 108 -16.13 -11.34 3.64
N ALA A 109 -15.82 -10.39 2.77
CA ALA A 109 -15.74 -10.64 1.33
C ALA A 109 -14.33 -11.04 0.89
N ALA A 110 -13.32 -10.71 1.67
CA ALA A 110 -11.94 -11.07 1.40
C ALA A 110 -11.68 -12.47 1.98
N ASP A 111 -11.61 -13.46 1.12
CA ASP A 111 -11.30 -14.84 1.47
C ASP A 111 -9.77 -15.09 1.45
N ALA A 112 -8.98 -14.19 0.84
CA ALA A 112 -7.52 -14.25 0.77
C ALA A 112 -6.90 -12.85 0.67
N LEU A 113 -5.62 -12.75 1.04
CA LEU A 113 -4.79 -11.55 0.94
C LEU A 113 -3.72 -11.73 -0.15
N LEU A 114 -3.61 -10.75 -1.04
CA LEU A 114 -2.52 -10.61 -1.99
C LEU A 114 -1.68 -9.39 -1.64
N LEU A 115 -0.44 -9.58 -1.18
CA LEU A 115 0.52 -8.50 -0.98
C LEU A 115 1.33 -8.26 -2.25
N LYS A 116 1.10 -7.12 -2.90
CA LYS A 116 1.90 -6.69 -4.04
C LYS A 116 3.11 -5.90 -3.55
N LEU A 117 4.30 -6.45 -3.74
CA LEU A 117 5.55 -5.90 -3.23
C LEU A 117 6.40 -5.28 -4.34
N ASN A 118 6.76 -4.01 -4.16
CA ASN A 118 7.77 -3.32 -4.96
C ASN A 118 8.56 -2.37 -4.06
N THR A 119 9.42 -2.91 -3.22
CA THR A 119 10.09 -2.18 -2.15
C THR A 119 11.53 -2.63 -1.93
N PRO A 120 12.47 -1.70 -1.73
CA PRO A 120 13.83 -2.01 -1.29
C PRO A 120 13.93 -2.30 0.22
N GLY A 121 12.80 -2.34 0.94
CA GLY A 121 12.74 -2.38 2.40
C GLY A 121 12.74 -1.00 3.05
N GLY A 122 13.17 -0.93 4.29
CA GLY A 122 13.17 0.31 5.05
C GLY A 122 13.44 0.12 6.54
N GLU A 123 12.65 0.78 7.38
CA GLU A 123 12.79 0.70 8.83
C GLU A 123 12.39 -0.69 9.35
N ILE A 124 13.14 -1.21 10.32
CA ILE A 124 12.99 -2.58 10.83
C ILE A 124 11.61 -2.79 11.46
N VAL A 125 11.28 -2.07 12.52
CA VAL A 125 10.01 -2.25 13.24
C VAL A 125 8.78 -2.02 12.35
N PRO A 126 8.73 -0.99 11.47
CA PRO A 126 7.69 -0.86 10.46
C PRO A 126 7.52 -2.07 9.55
N SER A 127 8.61 -2.69 9.10
CA SER A 127 8.55 -3.91 8.27
C SER A 127 8.00 -5.10 9.06
N GLN A 128 8.43 -5.26 10.31
CA GLN A 128 7.92 -6.29 11.22
C GLN A 128 6.42 -6.14 11.50
N ASP A 129 5.94 -4.92 11.72
CA ASP A 129 4.51 -4.68 11.94
C ASP A 129 3.65 -5.12 10.75
N ILE A 130 4.13 -4.87 9.51
CA ILE A 130 3.43 -5.32 8.30
C ILE A 130 3.50 -6.85 8.18
N ARG A 131 4.66 -7.49 8.43
CA ARG A 131 4.81 -8.95 8.45
C ARG A 131 3.80 -9.58 9.41
N LEU A 132 3.78 -9.12 10.65
CA LEU A 132 2.88 -9.61 11.67
C LEU A 132 1.39 -9.41 11.35
N ALA A 133 1.05 -8.36 10.61
CA ALA A 133 -0.32 -8.13 10.14
C ALA A 133 -0.70 -9.15 9.05
N ALA A 134 0.22 -9.47 8.13
CA ALA A 134 0.02 -10.50 7.11
C ALA A 134 -0.15 -11.90 7.74
N GLU A 135 0.70 -12.26 8.69
CA GLU A 135 0.63 -13.55 9.42
C GLU A 135 -0.69 -13.76 10.20
N ARG A 136 -1.34 -12.67 10.59
CA ARG A 136 -2.60 -12.74 11.37
C ARG A 136 -3.84 -12.78 10.50
N PHE A 137 -3.70 -12.60 9.21
CA PHE A 137 -4.84 -12.62 8.29
C PHE A 137 -5.53 -14.01 8.31
N ASP A 138 -6.87 -14.01 8.45
CA ASP A 138 -7.66 -15.25 8.49
C ASP A 138 -7.98 -15.74 7.07
N GLY A 139 -7.03 -16.43 6.45
CA GLY A 139 -7.13 -16.98 5.10
C GLY A 139 -5.78 -17.07 4.39
N PRO A 140 -5.72 -17.63 3.17
CA PRO A 140 -4.49 -17.71 2.40
C PRO A 140 -3.88 -16.33 2.12
N THR A 141 -2.56 -16.25 2.26
CA THR A 141 -1.76 -15.03 2.04
C THR A 141 -0.69 -15.27 1.00
N LEU A 142 -0.73 -14.54 -0.11
CA LEU A 142 0.28 -14.59 -1.16
C LEU A 142 1.00 -13.26 -1.29
N ALA A 143 2.33 -13.29 -1.26
CA ALA A 143 3.15 -12.15 -1.61
C ALA A 143 3.57 -12.26 -3.09
N TYR A 144 3.50 -11.14 -3.82
CA TYR A 144 3.94 -11.07 -5.20
C TYR A 144 4.98 -9.96 -5.39
N ALA A 145 6.22 -10.35 -5.59
CA ALA A 145 7.33 -9.45 -5.91
C ALA A 145 7.26 -9.03 -7.39
N THR A 146 6.95 -7.75 -7.65
CA THR A 146 6.91 -7.23 -9.04
C THR A 146 8.31 -6.95 -9.57
N ASP A 147 8.99 -5.90 -9.05
CA ASP A 147 10.34 -5.54 -9.47
C ASP A 147 11.37 -5.80 -8.37
N VAL A 148 11.08 -5.34 -7.14
CA VAL A 148 11.99 -5.45 -5.99
C VAL A 148 11.23 -5.92 -4.75
N CYS A 149 11.76 -6.95 -4.09
CA CYS A 149 11.33 -7.43 -2.79
C CYS A 149 12.58 -7.71 -1.95
N ALA A 150 13.14 -6.66 -1.33
CA ALA A 150 14.43 -6.73 -0.68
C ALA A 150 14.40 -6.21 0.75
N SER A 151 15.27 -6.75 1.61
CA SER A 151 15.42 -6.33 3.02
C SER A 151 14.07 -6.38 3.76
N GLY A 152 13.60 -5.29 4.36
CA GLY A 152 12.28 -5.24 4.99
C GLY A 152 11.12 -5.65 4.09
N GLY A 153 11.26 -5.56 2.75
CA GLY A 153 10.29 -6.10 1.81
C GLY A 153 10.26 -7.62 1.81
N TYR A 154 11.41 -8.26 1.89
CA TYR A 154 11.52 -9.71 2.02
C TYR A 154 11.04 -10.19 3.42
N GLU A 155 11.32 -9.41 4.46
CA GLU A 155 10.77 -9.66 5.80
C GLU A 155 9.24 -9.68 5.80
N ILE A 156 8.60 -8.74 5.10
CA ILE A 156 7.14 -8.74 4.93
C ILE A 156 6.67 -9.97 4.17
N ALA A 157 7.35 -10.31 3.06
CA ALA A 157 7.02 -11.47 2.25
C ALA A 157 7.12 -12.79 3.02
N SER A 158 8.07 -12.89 3.96
CA SER A 158 8.21 -14.09 4.81
C SER A 158 7.04 -14.31 5.78
N GLY A 159 6.19 -13.32 5.98
CA GLY A 159 4.95 -13.44 6.74
C GLY A 159 3.75 -13.93 5.93
N CYS A 160 3.93 -14.26 4.65
CA CYS A 160 2.89 -14.84 3.80
C CYS A 160 3.12 -16.33 3.58
N ASP A 161 2.05 -17.07 3.26
CA ASP A 161 2.11 -18.51 3.00
C ASP A 161 2.95 -18.83 1.77
N GLU A 162 2.85 -18.00 0.72
CA GLU A 162 3.64 -18.14 -0.50
C GLU A 162 4.24 -16.81 -0.96
N LEU A 163 5.44 -16.86 -1.52
CA LEU A 163 6.09 -15.75 -2.21
C LEU A 163 6.30 -16.08 -3.69
N TRP A 164 5.66 -15.34 -4.54
CA TRP A 164 5.80 -15.37 -5.99
C TRP A 164 6.66 -14.24 -6.49
N ALA A 165 7.50 -14.51 -7.49
CA ALA A 165 8.32 -13.50 -8.15
C ALA A 165 8.32 -13.68 -9.67
N ARG A 166 8.80 -12.70 -10.41
CA ARG A 166 9.14 -12.86 -11.83
C ARG A 166 10.61 -13.23 -11.95
N GLU A 167 11.00 -13.86 -13.06
CA GLU A 167 12.42 -14.19 -13.32
C GLU A 167 13.36 -12.99 -13.13
N GLY A 168 12.92 -11.79 -13.54
CA GLY A 168 13.70 -10.56 -13.43
C GLY A 168 13.49 -9.76 -12.13
N SER A 169 12.67 -10.22 -11.19
CA SER A 169 12.50 -9.57 -9.90
C SER A 169 13.77 -9.68 -9.06
N ILE A 170 14.09 -8.63 -8.32
CA ILE A 170 15.20 -8.61 -7.38
C ILE A 170 14.67 -8.98 -6.00
N VAL A 171 15.17 -10.10 -5.44
CA VAL A 171 14.70 -10.66 -4.18
C VAL A 171 15.87 -10.88 -3.22
N GLY A 172 15.64 -10.79 -1.90
CA GLY A 172 16.64 -11.11 -0.87
C GLY A 172 17.11 -9.89 -0.10
N SER A 173 18.43 -9.61 -0.06
CA SER A 173 19.01 -8.60 0.83
C SER A 173 18.61 -8.81 2.31
N ILE A 174 18.65 -10.07 2.77
CA ILE A 174 18.34 -10.45 4.14
C ILE A 174 19.49 -10.02 5.03
N GLY A 175 19.40 -8.79 5.53
CA GLY A 175 20.47 -8.20 6.31
C GLY A 175 20.10 -6.85 6.90
N VAL A 176 20.89 -6.40 7.86
CA VAL A 176 20.68 -5.17 8.62
C VAL A 176 21.90 -4.27 8.48
N ILE A 177 21.69 -3.00 8.23
CA ILE A 177 22.75 -1.99 8.21
C ILE A 177 22.50 -0.93 9.26
N GLY A 178 23.55 -0.58 10.03
CA GLY A 178 23.64 0.63 10.82
C GLY A 178 24.66 1.58 10.18
N SER A 179 24.27 2.83 9.92
CA SER A 179 25.18 3.81 9.35
C SER A 179 25.18 5.11 10.12
N ARG A 180 26.35 5.74 10.22
CA ARG A 180 26.50 7.07 10.80
C ARG A 180 27.45 7.92 9.96
N VAL A 181 27.26 9.22 10.02
CA VAL A 181 28.22 10.17 9.45
C VAL A 181 28.90 10.89 10.64
N THR A 182 30.24 10.94 10.65
CA THR A 182 30.99 11.78 11.58
C THR A 182 31.46 13.05 10.88
N VAL A 183 31.33 14.16 11.57
CA VAL A 183 31.81 15.47 11.13
C VAL A 183 32.75 16.11 12.18
N ALA A 184 33.26 15.31 13.12
CA ALA A 184 34.15 15.78 14.20
C ALA A 184 35.37 16.53 13.66
N ASP A 185 36.14 15.89 12.77
CA ASP A 185 37.31 16.51 12.14
C ASP A 185 37.01 17.81 11.38
N LEU A 186 35.82 17.89 10.76
CA LEU A 186 35.40 19.11 10.06
C LEU A 186 35.09 20.23 11.05
N ALA A 187 34.44 19.92 12.17
CA ALA A 187 34.14 20.86 13.22
C ALA A 187 35.44 21.44 13.82
N ASP A 188 36.40 20.56 14.11
CA ASP A 188 37.74 20.98 14.61
C ASP A 188 38.46 21.91 13.63
N ARG A 189 38.49 21.61 12.36
CA ARG A 189 39.09 22.47 11.31
C ARG A 189 38.41 23.83 11.17
N LEU A 190 37.13 23.90 11.50
CA LEU A 190 36.35 25.16 11.49
C LEU A 190 36.45 25.92 12.80
N GLY A 191 37.16 25.38 13.82
CA GLY A 191 37.25 25.98 15.14
C GLY A 191 35.95 25.92 15.94
N VAL A 192 35.10 24.92 15.66
CA VAL A 192 33.85 24.67 16.40
C VAL A 192 34.17 23.77 17.58
N GLU A 193 34.03 24.33 18.80
CA GLU A 193 34.14 23.56 20.04
C GLU A 193 32.78 22.91 20.34
N TYR A 194 32.79 21.57 20.56
CA TYR A 194 31.62 20.80 20.96
C TYR A 194 31.84 20.28 22.39
N GLU A 195 31.05 20.75 23.32
CA GLU A 195 31.06 20.29 24.71
C GLU A 195 29.77 19.53 24.99
N GLN A 196 29.88 18.26 25.39
CA GLN A 196 28.77 17.41 25.71
C GLN A 196 28.81 16.96 27.16
N LEU A 197 27.69 17.13 27.86
CA LEU A 197 27.51 16.65 29.23
C LEU A 197 26.52 15.51 29.21
N THR A 198 26.97 14.28 29.49
CA THR A 198 26.17 13.06 29.43
C THR A 198 26.11 12.38 30.79
N ALA A 199 25.06 11.60 30.99
CA ALA A 199 24.92 10.61 32.04
C ALA A 199 24.54 9.26 31.41
N GLY A 200 25.37 8.26 31.64
CA GLY A 200 25.31 6.93 31.01
C GLY A 200 26.38 6.79 29.93
N GLU A 201 27.15 5.73 29.99
CA GLU A 201 28.37 5.48 29.22
C GLU A 201 28.14 5.52 27.71
N TYR A 202 27.03 4.91 27.23
CA TYR A 202 26.70 4.80 25.80
C TYR A 202 25.65 5.82 25.32
N LYS A 203 25.35 6.87 26.13
CA LYS A 203 24.27 7.82 25.81
C LYS A 203 24.53 8.61 24.52
N ASP A 204 25.78 8.83 24.19
CA ASP A 204 26.25 9.55 23.01
C ASP A 204 26.94 8.67 21.98
N ALA A 205 26.85 7.34 22.14
CA ALA A 205 27.35 6.41 21.16
C ALA A 205 26.73 6.69 19.77
N GLY A 206 27.59 6.93 18.78
CA GLY A 206 27.13 7.29 17.44
C GLY A 206 26.83 8.77 17.20
N ALA A 207 27.06 9.67 18.17
CA ALA A 207 26.92 11.12 17.97
C ALA A 207 27.82 11.64 16.83
N PRO A 208 27.35 12.54 15.95
CA PRO A 208 28.06 12.93 14.73
C PRO A 208 29.30 13.78 14.96
N LEU A 209 29.40 14.44 16.12
CA LEU A 209 30.51 15.31 16.49
C LEU A 209 31.56 14.63 17.40
N LYS A 210 31.53 13.32 17.47
CA LYS A 210 32.39 12.47 18.27
C LYS A 210 32.97 11.33 17.42
N GLU A 211 34.22 10.96 17.63
CA GLU A 211 34.75 9.71 17.13
C GLU A 211 34.22 8.53 17.93
N LEU A 212 34.06 7.41 17.28
CA LEU A 212 33.56 6.18 17.89
C LEU A 212 34.74 5.41 18.48
N ASP A 213 34.72 5.16 19.76
CA ASP A 213 35.66 4.25 20.38
C ASP A 213 35.32 2.77 20.16
N GLU A 214 36.18 1.87 20.63
CA GLU A 214 36.03 0.44 20.36
C GLU A 214 34.82 -0.17 21.09
N ASP A 215 34.55 0.26 22.32
CA ASP A 215 33.45 -0.24 23.14
C ASP A 215 32.09 0.23 22.59
N GLU A 216 32.01 1.49 22.18
CA GLU A 216 30.82 2.04 21.51
C GLU A 216 30.55 1.35 20.17
N ARG A 217 31.62 1.06 19.41
CA ARG A 217 31.52 0.31 18.16
C ARG A 217 30.94 -1.09 18.41
N ALA A 218 31.49 -1.80 19.40
CA ALA A 218 31.03 -3.12 19.77
C ALA A 218 29.56 -3.10 20.25
N TYR A 219 29.18 -2.08 21.02
CA TYR A 219 27.79 -1.88 21.46
C TYR A 219 26.83 -1.67 20.29
N LEU A 220 27.16 -0.77 19.37
CA LEU A 220 26.32 -0.49 18.20
C LEU A 220 26.28 -1.68 17.22
N GLN A 221 27.39 -2.40 17.06
CA GLN A 221 27.44 -3.63 16.26
C GLN A 221 26.54 -4.71 16.88
N GLY A 222 26.56 -4.89 18.21
CA GLY A 222 25.65 -5.82 18.88
C GLY A 222 24.18 -5.58 18.59
N ILE A 223 23.75 -4.31 18.52
CA ILE A 223 22.38 -3.99 18.14
C ILE A 223 22.09 -4.40 16.68
N VAL A 224 23.03 -4.21 15.76
CA VAL A 224 22.88 -4.64 14.36
C VAL A 224 22.81 -6.17 14.27
N ASP A 225 23.64 -6.87 15.03
CA ASP A 225 23.68 -8.33 15.05
C ASP A 225 22.38 -8.90 15.65
N ASP A 226 21.86 -8.32 16.74
CA ASP A 226 20.58 -8.72 17.35
C ASP A 226 19.41 -8.55 16.36
N TYR A 227 19.34 -7.44 15.62
CA TYR A 227 18.34 -7.26 14.57
C TYR A 227 18.49 -8.22 13.41
N TYR A 228 19.75 -8.54 13.02
CA TYR A 228 20.01 -9.52 11.98
C TYR A 228 19.56 -10.92 12.39
N ASP A 229 19.83 -11.30 13.63
CA ASP A 229 19.38 -12.59 14.18
C ASP A 229 17.86 -12.70 14.18
N GLN A 230 17.14 -11.65 14.60
CA GLN A 230 15.68 -11.59 14.53
C GLN A 230 15.14 -11.71 13.11
N PHE A 231 15.79 -11.04 12.15
CA PHE A 231 15.39 -11.13 10.75
C PHE A 231 15.58 -12.56 10.20
N VAL A 232 16.75 -13.16 10.45
CA VAL A 232 17.01 -14.57 10.07
C VAL A 232 15.97 -15.51 10.68
N GLU A 233 15.66 -15.35 11.96
CA GLU A 233 14.67 -16.15 12.69
C GLU A 233 13.28 -16.02 12.05
N GLY A 234 12.83 -14.78 11.74
CA GLY A 234 11.57 -14.54 11.06
C GLY A 234 11.49 -15.15 9.65
N VAL A 235 12.59 -15.13 8.90
CA VAL A 235 12.66 -15.79 7.58
C VAL A 235 12.61 -17.31 7.70
N VAL A 236 13.35 -17.89 8.63
CA VAL A 236 13.34 -19.34 8.90
C VAL A 236 11.95 -19.83 9.27
N GLU A 237 11.25 -19.10 10.15
CA GLU A 237 9.90 -19.44 10.56
C GLU A 237 8.88 -19.35 9.41
N GLY A 238 8.99 -18.31 8.58
CA GLY A 238 8.00 -18.04 7.54
C GLY A 238 8.26 -18.76 6.21
N ARG A 239 9.49 -19.26 5.97
CA ARG A 239 9.86 -19.81 4.65
C ARG A 239 10.32 -21.28 4.68
N ASP A 240 10.30 -21.92 5.83
CA ASP A 240 10.79 -23.31 6.02
C ASP A 240 12.22 -23.56 5.45
N ILE A 241 13.08 -22.55 5.57
CA ILE A 241 14.48 -22.58 5.13
C ILE A 241 15.36 -22.66 6.38
N ASP A 242 16.47 -23.38 6.34
CA ASP A 242 17.40 -23.40 7.47
C ASP A 242 18.18 -22.09 7.60
N ALA A 243 18.56 -21.78 8.86
CA ALA A 243 19.26 -20.52 9.17
C ALA A 243 20.64 -20.41 8.53
N GLU A 244 21.31 -21.52 8.21
CA GLU A 244 22.61 -21.54 7.53
C GLU A 244 22.45 -21.08 6.09
N THR A 245 21.44 -21.59 5.37
CA THR A 245 21.10 -21.14 4.02
C THR A 245 20.82 -19.65 3.98
N VAL A 246 20.01 -19.14 4.94
CA VAL A 246 19.72 -17.69 5.00
C VAL A 246 20.98 -16.88 5.25
N ARG A 247 21.84 -17.29 6.18
CA ARG A 247 23.10 -16.58 6.49
C ARG A 247 24.11 -16.65 5.33
N ASP A 248 24.16 -17.74 4.60
CA ASP A 248 25.04 -17.93 3.44
C ASP A 248 24.68 -17.02 2.27
N THR A 249 23.49 -16.42 2.26
CA THR A 249 23.14 -15.35 1.31
C THR A 249 24.01 -14.13 1.47
N GLU A 250 24.60 -13.89 2.66
CA GLU A 250 25.41 -12.70 2.99
C GLU A 250 24.74 -11.38 2.59
N ALA A 251 23.41 -11.31 2.79
CA ALA A 251 22.55 -10.18 2.41
C ALA A 251 22.65 -9.81 0.91
N ARG A 252 22.99 -10.76 0.04
CA ARG A 252 22.93 -10.53 -1.41
C ARG A 252 21.49 -10.44 -1.90
N VAL A 253 21.34 -9.85 -3.06
CA VAL A 253 20.12 -9.92 -3.85
C VAL A 253 20.29 -10.93 -4.97
N TYR A 254 19.20 -11.55 -5.36
CA TYR A 254 19.13 -12.57 -6.41
C TYR A 254 18.06 -12.20 -7.42
N LEU A 255 18.18 -12.65 -8.65
CA LEU A 255 17.07 -12.67 -9.58
C LEU A 255 16.09 -13.77 -9.19
N GLY A 256 14.84 -13.66 -9.66
CA GLY A 256 13.78 -14.58 -9.25
C GLY A 256 14.11 -16.04 -9.47
N ASP A 257 14.75 -16.40 -10.59
CA ASP A 257 15.17 -17.77 -10.91
C ASP A 257 16.21 -18.31 -9.90
N GLU A 258 17.23 -17.53 -9.56
CA GLU A 258 18.22 -17.89 -8.54
C GLU A 258 17.56 -17.96 -7.15
N ALA A 259 16.63 -17.04 -6.85
CA ALA A 259 15.90 -17.02 -5.58
C ALA A 259 15.02 -18.26 -5.41
N LEU A 260 14.41 -18.76 -6.49
CA LEU A 260 13.66 -20.02 -6.50
C LEU A 260 14.57 -21.22 -6.23
N GLU A 261 15.74 -21.29 -6.86
CA GLU A 261 16.71 -22.37 -6.63
C GLU A 261 17.22 -22.41 -5.17
N LEU A 262 17.28 -21.25 -4.51
CA LEU A 262 17.68 -21.12 -3.10
C LEU A 262 16.50 -21.35 -2.12
N GLY A 263 15.27 -21.51 -2.60
CA GLY A 263 14.08 -21.61 -1.77
C GLY A 263 13.63 -20.29 -1.15
N LEU A 264 14.18 -19.16 -1.61
CA LEU A 264 13.77 -17.82 -1.16
C LEU A 264 12.44 -17.38 -1.78
N VAL A 265 12.02 -18.01 -2.87
CA VAL A 265 10.76 -17.80 -3.59
C VAL A 265 10.13 -19.18 -3.83
N ASP A 266 8.82 -19.30 -3.77
CA ASP A 266 8.12 -20.57 -3.98
C ASP A 266 7.86 -20.85 -5.44
N GLU A 267 7.45 -19.82 -6.19
CA GLU A 267 7.05 -19.97 -7.58
C GLU A 267 7.43 -18.72 -8.40
N LEU A 268 7.62 -18.94 -9.69
CA LEU A 268 7.81 -17.87 -10.67
C LEU A 268 6.56 -17.69 -11.51
N GLY A 269 6.14 -16.44 -11.67
CA GLY A 269 4.97 -16.15 -12.49
C GLY A 269 4.67 -14.67 -12.63
N THR A 270 3.67 -14.39 -13.43
CA THR A 270 3.07 -13.07 -13.57
C THR A 270 1.96 -12.89 -12.53
N ARG A 271 1.42 -11.67 -12.42
CA ARG A 271 0.23 -11.45 -11.57
C ARG A 271 -0.97 -12.31 -11.98
N GLU A 272 -1.05 -12.67 -13.25
CA GLU A 272 -2.13 -13.52 -13.77
C GLU A 272 -1.98 -14.95 -13.24
N ASP A 273 -0.75 -15.48 -13.23
CA ASP A 273 -0.45 -16.80 -12.67
C ASP A 273 -0.71 -16.86 -11.16
N VAL A 274 -0.42 -15.79 -10.41
CA VAL A 274 -0.74 -15.66 -8.98
C VAL A 274 -2.26 -15.68 -8.75
N VAL A 275 -3.04 -15.01 -9.60
CA VAL A 275 -4.51 -15.04 -9.53
C VAL A 275 -5.04 -16.43 -9.81
N ASP A 276 -4.49 -17.15 -10.79
CA ASP A 276 -4.87 -18.52 -11.12
C ASP A 276 -4.52 -19.50 -9.97
N ALA A 277 -3.39 -19.27 -9.27
CA ALA A 277 -3.03 -20.02 -8.06
C ALA A 277 -4.07 -19.80 -6.95
N LEU A 278 -4.43 -18.55 -6.69
CA LEU A 278 -5.50 -18.22 -5.73
C LEU A 278 -6.85 -18.80 -6.12
N GLU A 279 -7.20 -18.87 -7.41
CA GLU A 279 -8.42 -19.56 -7.88
C GLU A 279 -8.39 -21.05 -7.55
N THR A 280 -7.21 -21.66 -7.65
CA THR A 280 -7.01 -23.08 -7.32
C THR A 280 -7.13 -23.31 -5.82
N GLU A 281 -6.49 -22.46 -5.00
CA GLU A 281 -6.50 -22.52 -3.54
C GLU A 281 -7.92 -22.32 -2.98
N LEU A 282 -8.62 -21.28 -3.43
CA LEU A 282 -9.97 -20.95 -2.98
C LEU A 282 -11.05 -21.84 -3.62
N GLY A 283 -10.74 -22.60 -4.67
CA GLY A 283 -11.70 -23.44 -5.41
C GLY A 283 -12.84 -22.64 -6.06
N THR A 284 -12.66 -21.35 -6.30
CA THR A 284 -13.66 -20.45 -6.88
C THR A 284 -13.00 -19.39 -7.76
N GLU A 285 -13.75 -18.80 -8.70
CA GLU A 285 -13.28 -17.69 -9.52
C GLU A 285 -12.85 -16.50 -8.64
N VAL A 286 -11.64 -16.01 -8.84
CA VAL A 286 -11.04 -14.90 -8.10
C VAL A 286 -11.42 -13.55 -8.72
N ALA A 287 -11.81 -12.62 -7.87
CA ALA A 287 -11.96 -11.21 -8.19
C ALA A 287 -11.21 -10.39 -7.15
N VAL A 288 -10.20 -9.66 -7.59
CA VAL A 288 -9.31 -8.88 -6.73
C VAL A 288 -9.84 -7.45 -6.59
N GLU A 289 -9.81 -6.92 -5.36
CA GLU A 289 -10.06 -5.49 -5.05
C GLU A 289 -8.85 -4.90 -4.35
N GLU A 290 -8.37 -3.77 -4.86
CA GLU A 290 -7.25 -3.04 -4.23
C GLU A 290 -7.72 -2.28 -2.99
N PHE A 291 -7.14 -2.59 -1.85
CA PHE A 291 -7.34 -1.90 -0.59
C PHE A 291 -6.34 -0.74 -0.49
N ALA A 292 -6.81 0.46 -0.84
CA ALA A 292 -6.00 1.67 -0.75
C ALA A 292 -6.18 2.37 0.62
N PRO A 293 -5.19 3.17 1.06
CA PRO A 293 -5.28 3.93 2.30
C PRO A 293 -6.53 4.80 2.37
N SER A 294 -7.13 4.88 3.54
CA SER A 294 -8.31 5.72 3.76
C SER A 294 -7.94 7.20 3.62
N ARG A 295 -8.25 7.80 2.48
CA ARG A 295 -8.06 9.24 2.29
C ARG A 295 -9.10 9.99 3.13
N GLY A 296 -8.64 10.77 4.12
CA GLY A 296 -9.51 11.67 4.88
C GLY A 296 -10.34 12.61 3.99
N LEU A 297 -11.39 13.22 4.51
CA LEU A 297 -12.33 14.07 3.76
C LEU A 297 -11.62 15.15 2.92
N ALA A 298 -10.51 15.73 3.43
CA ALA A 298 -9.69 16.69 2.72
C ALA A 298 -9.00 16.10 1.47
N GLY A 299 -8.47 14.88 1.55
CA GLY A 299 -7.87 14.19 0.39
C GLY A 299 -8.91 13.78 -0.67
N ARG A 300 -10.14 13.44 -0.23
CA ARG A 300 -11.27 13.18 -1.13
C ARG A 300 -11.72 14.43 -1.88
N LEU A 301 -11.70 15.59 -1.22
CA LEU A 301 -12.03 16.88 -1.84
C LEU A 301 -10.95 17.34 -2.82
N GLN A 302 -9.66 17.15 -2.50
CA GLN A 302 -8.54 17.50 -3.41
C GLN A 302 -8.54 16.61 -4.68
N GLY A 303 -8.78 15.32 -4.56
CA GLY A 303 -8.90 14.42 -5.72
C GLY A 303 -10.14 14.73 -6.58
N GLY A 304 -11.23 15.19 -5.97
CA GLY A 304 -12.44 15.62 -6.67
C GLY A 304 -12.24 16.93 -7.45
N THR A 305 -11.59 17.93 -6.85
CA THR A 305 -11.32 19.22 -7.50
C THR A 305 -10.35 19.10 -8.68
N GLN A 306 -9.33 18.25 -8.61
CA GLN A 306 -8.44 17.99 -9.74
C GLN A 306 -9.17 17.35 -10.93
N ARG A 307 -10.05 16.37 -10.70
CA ARG A 307 -10.85 15.74 -11.75
C ARG A 307 -11.85 16.72 -12.37
N VAL A 308 -12.48 17.56 -11.56
CA VAL A 308 -13.40 18.61 -12.05
C VAL A 308 -12.65 19.69 -12.81
N ALA A 309 -11.49 20.14 -12.34
CA ALA A 309 -10.63 21.09 -13.02
C ALA A 309 -10.10 20.55 -14.37
N TYR A 310 -9.73 19.26 -14.41
CA TYR A 310 -9.32 18.60 -15.65
C TYR A 310 -10.49 18.47 -16.64
N ALA A 311 -11.68 18.08 -16.18
CA ALA A 311 -12.87 17.95 -17.00
C ALA A 311 -13.35 19.32 -17.55
N LEU A 312 -13.29 20.37 -16.72
CA LEU A 312 -13.57 21.73 -17.14
C LEU A 312 -12.50 22.27 -18.13
N GLY A 313 -11.22 22.00 -17.85
CA GLY A 313 -10.12 22.38 -18.73
C GLY A 313 -10.19 21.66 -20.09
N ALA A 314 -10.51 20.38 -20.12
CA ALA A 314 -10.70 19.60 -21.33
C ALA A 314 -11.95 20.06 -22.12
N GLY A 315 -13.03 20.42 -21.40
CA GLY A 315 -14.25 20.98 -22.02
C GLY A 315 -14.00 22.34 -22.66
N VAL A 316 -13.25 23.23 -22.02
CA VAL A 316 -12.88 24.54 -22.55
C VAL A 316 -11.89 24.41 -23.71
N ALA A 317 -10.92 23.51 -23.64
CA ALA A 317 -10.00 23.27 -24.75
C ALA A 317 -10.71 22.68 -25.98
N GLY A 318 -11.70 21.81 -25.80
CA GLY A 318 -12.51 21.27 -26.88
C GLY A 318 -13.37 22.32 -27.62
N THR A 319 -13.84 23.34 -26.91
CA THR A 319 -14.63 24.41 -27.50
C THR A 319 -13.79 25.50 -28.22
N LEU A 320 -12.48 25.53 -27.94
CA LEU A 320 -11.57 26.48 -28.59
C LEU A 320 -10.86 25.91 -29.83
N THR A 321 -11.01 24.62 -30.11
CA THR A 321 -10.40 23.94 -31.27
C THR A 321 -11.36 23.68 -32.43
N ASP A 322 -12.63 24.08 -32.31
CA ASP A 322 -13.64 23.98 -33.40
C ASP A 322 -13.68 25.21 -34.30
N ASP A 323 -12.54 25.84 -34.60
CA ASP A 323 -12.45 26.82 -35.67
C ASP A 323 -11.62 26.23 -36.82
N GLU A 324 -12.35 25.66 -37.79
CA GLU A 324 -11.83 25.18 -39.05
C GLU A 324 -11.21 26.33 -39.86
N THR A 325 -9.90 26.26 -40.07
CA THR A 325 -9.28 26.93 -41.22
C THR A 325 -8.57 25.89 -42.09
N PRO A 326 -8.98 25.70 -43.36
CA PRO A 326 -8.31 24.74 -44.22
C PRO A 326 -7.01 25.37 -44.76
N LEU A 327 -5.87 24.91 -44.24
CA LEU A 327 -4.59 25.23 -44.86
C LEU A 327 -4.41 24.42 -46.13
N ARG A 328 -4.45 25.15 -47.26
CA ARG A 328 -4.08 24.69 -48.60
C ARG A 328 -2.63 24.21 -48.62
N ARG A 329 -2.46 23.05 -49.25
CA ARG A 329 -1.17 22.52 -49.71
C ARG A 329 -0.42 23.52 -50.60
N TRP A 330 0.85 23.68 -50.36
CA TRP A 330 1.91 23.82 -51.34
C TRP A 330 3.06 22.92 -50.95
#